data_84c32a05ced9ad86f60e29bc1dd3906b
#
_entry.id   84c32a05ced9ad86f60e29bc1dd3906b
#
_cell.length_a   1.000
_cell.length_b   1.000
_cell.length_c   1.000
_cell.angle_alpha   90.00
_cell.angle_beta   90.00
_cell.angle_gamma   90.00
#
_symmetry.space_group_name_H-M   'P 1'
#
loop_
_entity.id
_entity.type
_entity.pdbx_description
1 polymer ?
#
loop_
_entity_poly.entity_id
_entity_poly.type
_entity_poly.pdbx_seq_one_letter_code
_entity_poly.pdbx_strand_id
1 'polypeptide(L)'
;PSVHAEGDQLARQLQAAAVARALRSLGHTVSRLACTLNLAAIQATLRRGQIDGVFNLVESINGQGRLIHLPLFCLDAMAMPYTGARAETMLLTSNKTLAKGGMTAAGISTPAWIGPWPGTREGRRKPTSQRGTWIIKSVWEHASIGLGPYSVIENADHAQVLPLLKTRAPQLGGACFAERFITGREFNLSLLAGPEGPTFGKGIACEAERDCALPKVRWSGHRDPVPRCPGH
;
A
#
# COMPACT_ATOMS: atom_id res chain seq x y z
N PRO A 1 20.99 5.02 -11.15
CA PRO A 1 19.54 4.86 -10.96
C PRO A 1 19.00 4.08 -12.16
N SER A 2 18.16 3.05 -11.90
CA SER A 2 17.53 2.32 -12.99
C SER A 2 16.46 3.20 -13.63
N VAL A 3 16.15 3.00 -14.92
CA VAL A 3 15.09 3.73 -15.66
C VAL A 3 13.75 3.71 -14.92
N HIS A 4 13.46 2.63 -14.18
CA HIS A 4 12.27 2.52 -13.31
C HIS A 4 12.28 3.51 -12.12
N ALA A 5 13.43 3.74 -11.49
CA ALA A 5 13.54 4.66 -10.36
C ALA A 5 13.32 6.13 -10.78
N GLU A 6 13.73 6.50 -11.99
CA GLU A 6 13.50 7.84 -12.54
C GLU A 6 12.04 8.06 -12.91
N GLY A 7 11.37 7.04 -13.48
CA GLY A 7 9.95 7.08 -13.80
C GLY A 7 9.08 7.24 -12.53
N ASP A 8 9.38 6.49 -11.48
CA ASP A 8 8.70 6.59 -10.19
C ASP A 8 8.90 7.94 -9.51
N GLN A 9 10.11 8.51 -9.63
CA GLN A 9 10.39 9.85 -9.09
C GLN A 9 9.61 10.94 -9.84
N LEU A 10 9.53 10.86 -11.16
CA LEU A 10 8.75 11.80 -11.97
C LEU A 10 7.26 11.70 -11.64
N ALA A 11 6.71 10.49 -11.52
CA ALA A 11 5.31 10.27 -11.15
C ALA A 11 4.97 10.91 -9.81
N ARG A 12 5.80 10.72 -8.77
CA ARG A 12 5.62 11.37 -7.45
C ARG A 12 5.69 12.89 -7.51
N GLN A 13 6.58 13.44 -8.34
CA GLN A 13 6.68 14.90 -8.52
C GLN A 13 5.43 15.48 -9.21
N LEU A 14 4.90 14.79 -10.21
CA LEU A 14 3.68 15.17 -10.92
C LEU A 14 2.46 15.11 -10.00
N GLN A 15 2.34 14.07 -9.18
CA GLN A 15 1.30 13.93 -8.18
C GLN A 15 1.36 15.08 -7.17
N ALA A 16 2.51 15.36 -6.59
CA ALA A 16 2.69 16.46 -5.65
C ALA A 16 2.41 17.83 -6.27
N ALA A 17 2.74 18.03 -7.56
CA ALA A 17 2.42 19.25 -8.27
C ALA A 17 0.91 19.40 -8.53
N ALA A 18 0.22 18.30 -8.87
CA ALA A 18 -1.22 18.30 -9.09
C ALA A 18 -1.98 18.63 -7.80
N VAL A 19 -1.64 17.98 -6.68
CA VAL A 19 -2.21 18.25 -5.37
C VAL A 19 -1.96 19.70 -4.94
N ALA A 20 -0.71 20.18 -5.07
CA ALA A 20 -0.39 21.56 -4.71
C ALA A 20 -1.18 22.59 -5.54
N ARG A 21 -1.43 22.32 -6.82
CA ARG A 21 -2.27 23.15 -7.69
C ARG A 21 -3.71 23.18 -7.22
N ALA A 22 -4.28 22.01 -6.92
CA ALA A 22 -5.65 21.88 -6.44
C ALA A 22 -5.85 22.62 -5.10
N LEU A 23 -4.93 22.45 -4.14
CA LEU A 23 -5.00 23.15 -2.86
C LEU A 23 -4.92 24.67 -3.03
N ARG A 24 -4.04 25.17 -3.91
CA ARG A 24 -3.95 26.61 -4.20
C ARG A 24 -5.23 27.16 -4.85
N SER A 25 -5.87 26.39 -5.74
CA SER A 25 -7.15 26.81 -6.34
C SER A 25 -8.30 26.87 -5.32
N LEU A 26 -8.15 26.19 -4.18
CA LEU A 26 -9.05 26.27 -3.03
C LEU A 26 -8.68 27.38 -2.03
N GLY A 27 -7.67 28.21 -2.34
CA GLY A 27 -7.26 29.34 -1.51
C GLY A 27 -6.19 29.02 -0.46
N HIS A 28 -5.64 27.81 -0.43
CA HIS A 28 -4.59 27.46 0.53
C HIS A 28 -3.21 27.97 0.10
N THR A 29 -2.40 28.40 1.06
CA THR A 29 -0.97 28.61 0.87
C THR A 29 -0.25 27.27 0.97
N VAL A 30 0.47 26.87 -0.08
CA VAL A 30 1.08 25.55 -0.17
C VAL A 30 2.58 25.63 -0.34
N SER A 31 3.32 25.05 0.60
CA SER A 31 4.75 24.74 0.49
C SER A 31 4.96 23.25 0.34
N ARG A 32 6.07 22.86 -0.31
CA ARG A 32 6.44 21.45 -0.52
C ARG A 32 7.63 21.12 0.36
N LEU A 33 7.54 20.01 1.07
CA LEU A 33 8.60 19.52 1.95
C LEU A 33 8.97 18.08 1.56
N ALA A 34 10.25 17.85 1.27
CA ALA A 34 10.75 16.51 1.04
C ALA A 34 10.87 15.76 2.38
N CYS A 35 10.36 14.54 2.43
CA CYS A 35 10.46 13.68 3.59
C CYS A 35 11.74 12.85 3.53
N THR A 36 12.56 12.95 4.58
CA THR A 36 13.79 12.17 4.77
C THR A 36 13.81 11.53 6.15
N LEU A 37 14.84 10.73 6.46
CA LEU A 37 15.03 10.17 7.80
C LEU A 37 15.40 11.23 8.87
N ASN A 38 15.74 12.45 8.46
CA ASN A 38 15.95 13.56 9.41
C ASN A 38 14.61 14.15 9.86
N LEU A 39 13.90 13.40 10.70
CA LEU A 39 12.60 13.80 11.23
C LEU A 39 12.66 15.08 12.07
N ALA A 40 13.78 15.32 12.75
CA ALA A 40 13.98 16.55 13.52
C ALA A 40 13.98 17.80 12.63
N ALA A 41 14.61 17.73 11.46
CA ALA A 41 14.57 18.82 10.48
C ALA A 41 13.16 19.07 9.94
N ILE A 42 12.39 18.00 9.71
CA ILE A 42 10.98 18.09 9.29
C ILE A 42 10.17 18.80 10.37
N GLN A 43 10.26 18.38 11.64
CA GLN A 43 9.59 19.01 12.76
C GLN A 43 9.93 20.51 12.87
N ALA A 44 11.24 20.84 12.82
CA ALA A 44 11.69 22.21 12.89
C ALA A 44 11.14 23.08 11.74
N THR A 45 11.07 22.52 10.54
CA THR A 45 10.51 23.23 9.37
C THR A 45 9.01 23.47 9.51
N LEU A 46 8.24 22.48 9.95
CA LEU A 46 6.79 22.60 10.16
C LEU A 46 6.47 23.64 11.24
N ARG A 47 7.20 23.62 12.37
CA ARG A 47 7.02 24.60 13.45
C ARG A 47 7.32 26.03 13.01
N ARG A 48 8.45 26.25 12.30
CA ARG A 48 8.83 27.59 11.80
C ARG A 48 7.86 28.10 10.74
N GLY A 49 7.31 27.21 9.92
CA GLY A 49 6.40 27.58 8.82
C GLY A 49 4.98 27.91 9.26
N GLN A 50 4.63 27.78 10.56
CA GLN A 50 3.25 27.96 11.06
C GLN A 50 2.25 27.18 10.20
N ILE A 51 2.52 25.90 9.97
CA ILE A 51 1.74 25.03 9.09
C ILE A 51 0.49 24.54 9.83
N ASP A 52 -0.68 24.70 9.23
CA ASP A 52 -1.97 24.28 9.77
C ASP A 52 -2.24 22.79 9.57
N GLY A 53 -1.65 22.18 8.52
CA GLY A 53 -1.84 20.77 8.22
C GLY A 53 -0.91 20.27 7.12
N VAL A 54 -0.79 18.97 7.01
CA VAL A 54 0.08 18.29 6.05
C VAL A 54 -0.74 17.43 5.10
N PHE A 55 -0.63 17.66 3.80
CA PHE A 55 -1.12 16.72 2.81
C PHE A 55 -0.03 15.65 2.56
N ASN A 56 -0.23 14.47 3.14
CA ASN A 56 0.78 13.41 3.12
C ASN A 56 0.75 12.65 1.78
N LEU A 57 1.91 12.61 1.10
CA LEU A 57 2.15 11.87 -0.14
C LEU A 57 3.39 10.97 -0.04
N VAL A 58 3.80 10.63 1.18
CA VAL A 58 5.00 9.79 1.39
C VAL A 58 4.65 8.34 1.08
N GLU A 59 5.32 7.76 0.09
CA GLU A 59 5.19 6.34 -0.30
C GLU A 59 6.39 5.49 0.14
N SER A 60 7.54 6.14 0.37
CA SER A 60 8.75 5.50 0.88
C SER A 60 9.69 6.55 1.48
N ILE A 61 10.58 6.12 2.37
CA ILE A 61 11.69 6.93 2.85
C ILE A 61 12.98 6.21 2.53
N ASN A 62 13.91 6.90 1.88
CA ASN A 62 15.17 6.31 1.43
C ASN A 62 14.96 5.04 0.54
N GLY A 63 13.91 5.04 -0.28
CA GLY A 63 13.54 3.90 -1.11
C GLY A 63 12.97 2.70 -0.35
N GLN A 64 12.60 2.87 0.93
CA GLN A 64 12.06 1.79 1.76
C GLN A 64 10.59 2.04 2.11
N GLY A 65 9.68 1.25 1.56
CA GLY A 65 8.25 1.31 1.86
C GLY A 65 7.93 1.02 3.33
N ARG A 66 8.73 0.16 3.99
CA ARG A 66 8.56 -0.15 5.42
C ARG A 66 8.68 1.05 6.36
N LEU A 67 9.21 2.19 5.91
CA LEU A 67 9.43 3.38 6.74
C LEU A 67 8.34 4.45 6.57
N ILE A 68 7.33 4.24 5.74
CA ILE A 68 6.32 5.26 5.40
C ILE A 68 5.49 5.75 6.59
N HIS A 69 5.40 4.97 7.66
CA HIS A 69 4.66 5.31 8.87
C HIS A 69 5.42 6.27 9.80
N LEU A 70 6.75 6.36 9.68
CA LEU A 70 7.58 7.19 10.59
C LEU A 70 7.22 8.67 10.58
N PRO A 71 7.05 9.35 9.43
CA PRO A 71 6.63 10.75 9.43
C PRO A 71 5.26 10.96 10.06
N LEU A 72 4.35 9.99 9.96
CA LEU A 72 3.03 10.10 10.57
C LEU A 72 3.09 10.05 12.09
N PHE A 73 3.88 9.15 12.68
CA PHE A 73 4.15 9.16 14.13
C PHE A 73 4.79 10.48 14.58
N CYS A 74 5.65 11.05 13.73
CA CYS A 74 6.24 12.37 13.99
C CYS A 74 5.18 13.48 13.99
N LEU A 75 4.23 13.46 13.06
CA LEU A 75 3.12 14.41 12.97
C LEU A 75 2.14 14.23 14.14
N ASP A 76 1.82 12.98 14.51
CA ASP A 76 0.98 12.68 15.68
C ASP A 76 1.60 13.24 16.97
N ALA A 77 2.92 13.06 17.18
CA ALA A 77 3.65 13.62 18.33
C ALA A 77 3.66 15.15 18.35
N MET A 78 3.43 15.79 17.22
CA MET A 78 3.30 17.26 17.10
C MET A 78 1.85 17.74 17.21
N ALA A 79 0.90 16.86 17.32
CA ALA A 79 -0.54 17.12 17.15
C ALA A 79 -0.85 17.85 15.81
N MET A 80 -0.05 17.58 14.76
CA MET A 80 -0.16 18.19 13.45
C MET A 80 -1.22 17.45 12.63
N PRO A 81 -2.29 18.11 12.16
CA PRO A 81 -3.26 17.48 11.26
C PRO A 81 -2.62 17.04 9.94
N TYR A 82 -3.01 15.86 9.45
CA TYR A 82 -2.55 15.37 8.15
C TYR A 82 -3.61 14.52 7.44
N THR A 83 -3.47 14.39 6.13
CA THR A 83 -4.36 13.57 5.30
C THR A 83 -3.90 12.13 5.22
N GLY A 84 -4.86 11.21 5.01
CA GLY A 84 -4.62 9.78 4.88
C GLY A 84 -4.88 9.00 6.16
N ALA A 85 -4.41 7.76 6.20
CA ALA A 85 -4.57 6.90 7.36
C ALA A 85 -3.66 7.33 8.52
N ARG A 86 -4.09 7.09 9.76
CA ARG A 86 -3.29 7.34 10.97
C ARG A 86 -2.03 6.47 10.99
N ALA A 87 -1.02 6.89 11.76
CA ALA A 87 0.29 6.25 11.80
C ALA A 87 0.23 4.73 12.08
N GLU A 88 -0.58 4.31 13.07
CA GLU A 88 -0.74 2.89 13.41
C GLU A 88 -1.42 2.12 12.27
N THR A 89 -2.44 2.70 11.66
CA THR A 89 -3.13 2.09 10.51
C THR A 89 -2.17 1.94 9.34
N MET A 90 -1.37 2.99 9.06
CA MET A 90 -0.37 2.95 8.01
C MET A 90 0.68 1.86 8.27
N LEU A 91 1.17 1.71 9.49
CA LEU A 91 2.10 0.65 9.87
C LEU A 91 1.49 -0.74 9.63
N LEU A 92 0.27 -0.97 10.13
CA LEU A 92 -0.40 -2.27 10.02
C LEU A 92 -0.74 -2.63 8.57
N THR A 93 -1.25 -1.69 7.79
CA THR A 93 -1.70 -1.95 6.41
C THR A 93 -0.57 -1.97 5.40
N SER A 94 0.54 -1.28 5.66
CA SER A 94 1.74 -1.33 4.82
C SER A 94 2.44 -2.68 4.88
N ASN A 95 2.38 -3.36 6.02
CA ASN A 95 2.84 -4.73 6.14
C ASN A 95 1.75 -5.71 5.72
N LYS A 96 1.86 -6.26 4.51
CA LYS A 96 0.82 -7.13 3.94
C LYS A 96 0.51 -8.37 4.80
N THR A 97 1.49 -8.91 5.52
CA THR A 97 1.26 -10.09 6.38
C THR A 97 0.62 -9.73 7.71
N LEU A 98 0.92 -8.55 8.29
CA LEU A 98 0.18 -8.03 9.44
C LEU A 98 -1.27 -7.70 9.06
N ALA A 99 -1.48 -7.02 7.93
CA ALA A 99 -2.81 -6.73 7.42
C ALA A 99 -3.64 -8.01 7.22
N LYS A 100 -3.05 -9.06 6.62
CA LYS A 100 -3.70 -10.37 6.45
C LYS A 100 -4.03 -11.03 7.79
N GLY A 101 -3.13 -10.93 8.75
CA GLY A 101 -3.36 -11.40 10.13
C GLY A 101 -4.54 -10.69 10.79
N GLY A 102 -4.58 -9.36 10.70
CA GLY A 102 -5.69 -8.54 11.20
C GLY A 102 -7.03 -8.87 10.54
N MET A 103 -7.05 -8.97 9.20
CA MET A 103 -8.24 -9.41 8.46
C MET A 103 -8.74 -10.78 8.92
N THR A 104 -7.83 -11.75 9.05
CA THR A 104 -8.18 -13.10 9.52
C THR A 104 -8.76 -13.07 10.94
N ALA A 105 -8.16 -12.30 11.84
CA ALA A 105 -8.65 -12.14 13.21
C ALA A 105 -10.05 -11.49 13.27
N ALA A 106 -10.33 -10.60 12.33
CA ALA A 106 -11.64 -9.95 12.17
C ALA A 106 -12.66 -10.79 11.37
N GLY A 107 -12.36 -12.04 11.01
CA GLY A 107 -13.24 -12.90 10.21
C GLY A 107 -13.34 -12.52 8.73
N ILE A 108 -12.49 -11.59 8.25
CA ILE A 108 -12.48 -11.15 6.85
C ILE A 108 -11.66 -12.14 6.04
N SER A 109 -12.25 -12.65 4.96
CA SER A 109 -11.58 -13.58 4.05
C SER A 109 -10.39 -12.93 3.36
N THR A 110 -9.24 -13.63 3.36
CA THR A 110 -8.03 -13.25 2.65
C THR A 110 -7.37 -14.50 2.09
N PRO A 111 -6.71 -14.45 0.91
CA PRO A 111 -6.03 -15.61 0.35
C PRO A 111 -5.06 -16.24 1.35
N ALA A 112 -5.00 -17.57 1.40
CA ALA A 112 -4.02 -18.26 2.24
C ALA A 112 -2.60 -17.86 1.84
N TRP A 113 -1.67 -17.77 2.81
CA TRP A 113 -0.29 -17.33 2.55
C TRP A 113 0.75 -18.15 3.28
N ILE A 114 1.98 -18.11 2.80
CA ILE A 114 3.20 -18.74 3.30
C ILE A 114 4.22 -17.65 3.59
N GLY A 115 4.90 -17.72 4.71
CA GLY A 115 5.87 -16.71 5.13
C GLY A 115 5.30 -15.78 6.20
N PRO A 116 5.90 -14.59 6.43
CA PRO A 116 6.94 -13.96 5.62
C PRO A 116 8.33 -14.60 5.73
N TRP A 117 9.24 -14.26 4.82
CA TRP A 117 10.66 -14.54 4.91
C TRP A 117 11.47 -13.22 4.84
N PRO A 118 12.46 -12.98 5.71
CA PRO A 118 12.71 -13.74 6.94
C PRO A 118 11.54 -13.62 7.90
N GLY A 119 11.18 -14.69 8.56
CA GLY A 119 10.00 -14.74 9.42
C GLY A 119 10.33 -15.16 10.84
N THR A 120 9.55 -14.63 11.77
CA THR A 120 9.42 -15.17 13.11
C THR A 120 8.51 -16.41 13.07
N ARG A 121 8.61 -17.28 14.08
CA ARG A 121 7.85 -18.54 14.17
C ARG A 121 6.30 -18.37 14.19
N GLU A 122 5.80 -17.15 14.36
CA GLU A 122 4.40 -16.85 14.64
C GLU A 122 3.44 -16.91 13.44
N GLY A 123 3.94 -16.91 12.21
CA GLY A 123 3.11 -16.98 10.99
C GLY A 123 2.90 -18.41 10.44
N ARG A 124 3.27 -19.46 11.18
CA ARG A 124 3.18 -20.83 10.70
C ARG A 124 1.75 -21.39 10.79
N ARG A 125 0.91 -21.08 9.79
CA ARG A 125 -0.14 -22.04 9.46
C ARG A 125 0.54 -23.39 9.15
N LYS A 126 -0.09 -24.50 9.61
CA LYS A 126 0.42 -25.85 9.34
C LYS A 126 0.75 -25.98 7.85
N PRO A 127 1.94 -26.50 7.51
CA PRO A 127 2.27 -26.76 6.11
C PRO A 127 1.13 -27.54 5.45
N THR A 128 0.66 -27.07 4.32
CA THR A 128 -0.32 -27.80 3.52
C THR A 128 0.39 -28.50 2.38
N SER A 129 0.09 -29.77 2.18
CA SER A 129 0.49 -30.51 0.99
C SER A 129 -0.36 -30.16 -0.23
N GLN A 130 -1.42 -29.38 -0.05
CA GLN A 130 -2.30 -28.97 -1.13
C GLN A 130 -1.56 -28.09 -2.14
N ARG A 131 -1.41 -28.60 -3.34
CA ARG A 131 -0.83 -27.87 -4.46
C ARG A 131 -1.75 -26.75 -4.95
N GLY A 132 -1.15 -25.75 -5.57
CA GLY A 132 -1.90 -24.66 -6.21
C GLY A 132 -0.99 -23.59 -6.75
N THR A 133 -1.60 -22.58 -7.34
CA THR A 133 -0.89 -21.41 -7.86
C THR A 133 -0.67 -20.40 -6.75
N TRP A 134 0.55 -19.90 -6.64
CA TRP A 134 0.99 -18.96 -5.65
C TRP A 134 1.60 -17.73 -6.31
N ILE A 135 1.48 -16.57 -5.69
CA ILE A 135 2.18 -15.35 -6.11
C ILE A 135 3.09 -14.87 -4.98
N ILE A 136 4.37 -14.64 -5.30
CA ILE A 136 5.35 -14.11 -4.36
C ILE A 136 5.34 -12.58 -4.45
N LYS A 137 5.16 -11.93 -3.30
CA LYS A 137 5.07 -10.47 -3.17
C LYS A 137 6.01 -9.96 -2.08
N SER A 138 6.47 -8.71 -2.22
CA SER A 138 7.11 -8.00 -1.12
C SER A 138 6.13 -7.83 0.05
N VAL A 139 6.65 -7.93 1.28
CA VAL A 139 5.87 -7.62 2.49
C VAL A 139 5.56 -6.14 2.58
N TRP A 140 6.52 -5.28 2.22
CA TRP A 140 6.47 -3.84 2.49
C TRP A 140 6.33 -2.96 1.26
N GLU A 141 6.89 -3.39 0.11
CA GLU A 141 6.91 -2.55 -1.08
C GLU A 141 5.53 -2.49 -1.75
N HIS A 142 5.18 -1.30 -2.24
CA HIS A 142 3.91 -1.00 -2.91
C HIS A 142 4.09 -0.99 -4.44
N ALA A 143 3.04 -0.64 -5.17
CA ALA A 143 3.03 -0.43 -6.63
C ALA A 143 3.58 -1.62 -7.44
N SER A 144 3.32 -2.87 -6.99
CA SER A 144 3.74 -4.09 -7.70
C SER A 144 5.26 -4.21 -7.90
N ILE A 145 6.07 -3.53 -7.08
CA ILE A 145 7.53 -3.58 -7.18
C ILE A 145 8.01 -5.03 -7.08
N GLY A 146 8.83 -5.44 -8.04
CA GLY A 146 9.40 -6.79 -8.14
C GLY A 146 8.42 -7.86 -8.59
N LEU A 147 7.19 -7.51 -8.99
CA LEU A 147 6.28 -8.45 -9.64
C LEU A 147 6.59 -8.55 -11.14
N GLY A 148 6.60 -9.78 -11.63
CA GLY A 148 6.85 -10.12 -13.02
C GLY A 148 6.43 -11.56 -13.30
N PRO A 149 6.69 -12.09 -14.51
CA PRO A 149 6.28 -13.44 -14.90
C PRO A 149 6.73 -14.52 -13.92
N TYR A 150 7.90 -14.33 -13.30
CA TYR A 150 8.45 -15.30 -12.32
C TYR A 150 7.88 -15.15 -10.90
N SER A 151 6.96 -14.23 -10.68
CA SER A 151 6.33 -14.06 -9.37
C SER A 151 5.21 -15.07 -9.12
N VAL A 152 4.66 -15.66 -10.18
CA VAL A 152 3.62 -16.69 -10.12
C VAL A 152 4.27 -18.08 -10.20
N ILE A 153 3.94 -18.94 -9.26
CA ILE A 153 4.43 -20.31 -9.13
C ILE A 153 3.23 -21.23 -9.26
N GLU A 154 3.19 -21.98 -10.33
CA GLU A 154 2.07 -22.89 -10.60
C GLU A 154 2.30 -24.25 -9.97
N ASN A 155 1.21 -24.93 -9.60
CA ASN A 155 1.17 -26.31 -9.13
C ASN A 155 2.22 -26.62 -8.04
N ALA A 156 2.44 -25.73 -7.09
CA ALA A 156 3.40 -25.89 -6.00
C ALA A 156 2.70 -26.06 -4.65
N ASP A 157 3.32 -26.83 -3.77
CA ASP A 157 2.95 -26.94 -2.37
C ASP A 157 3.81 -26.02 -1.48
N HIS A 158 3.55 -26.04 -0.17
CA HIS A 158 4.26 -25.21 0.81
C HIS A 158 5.78 -25.49 0.82
N ALA A 159 6.19 -26.76 0.71
CA ALA A 159 7.59 -27.14 0.80
C ALA A 159 8.39 -26.65 -0.43
N GLN A 160 7.74 -26.56 -1.57
CA GLN A 160 8.33 -26.05 -2.81
C GLN A 160 8.39 -24.50 -2.83
N VAL A 161 7.40 -23.83 -2.25
CA VAL A 161 7.34 -22.35 -2.23
C VAL A 161 8.29 -21.73 -1.21
N LEU A 162 8.45 -22.33 -0.03
CA LEU A 162 9.23 -21.74 1.06
C LEU A 162 10.71 -21.44 0.70
N PRO A 163 11.47 -22.30 0.02
CA PRO A 163 12.83 -21.99 -0.43
C PRO A 163 12.89 -20.80 -1.40
N LEU A 164 11.87 -20.63 -2.25
CA LEU A 164 11.80 -19.54 -3.22
C LEU A 164 11.66 -18.19 -2.52
N LEU A 165 10.97 -18.12 -1.37
CA LEU A 165 10.89 -16.89 -0.59
C LEU A 165 12.29 -16.43 -0.14
N LYS A 166 13.13 -17.36 0.31
CA LYS A 166 14.51 -17.06 0.72
C LYS A 166 15.32 -16.46 -0.42
N THR A 167 15.22 -17.04 -1.60
CA THR A 167 15.95 -16.58 -2.79
C THR A 167 15.45 -15.22 -3.30
N ARG A 168 14.13 -14.96 -3.21
CA ARG A 168 13.50 -13.76 -3.76
C ARG A 168 13.52 -12.56 -2.79
N ALA A 169 13.62 -12.78 -1.48
CA ALA A 169 13.57 -11.72 -0.48
C ALA A 169 14.52 -10.54 -0.74
N PRO A 170 15.81 -10.74 -1.12
CA PRO A 170 16.71 -9.61 -1.38
C PRO A 170 16.23 -8.66 -2.48
N GLN A 171 15.55 -9.20 -3.50
CA GLN A 171 15.01 -8.44 -4.64
C GLN A 171 13.68 -7.76 -4.32
N LEU A 172 13.05 -8.11 -3.21
CA LEU A 172 11.73 -7.66 -2.79
C LEU A 172 11.77 -6.81 -1.51
N GLY A 173 12.83 -6.00 -1.35
CA GLY A 173 13.00 -5.12 -0.18
C GLY A 173 13.38 -5.84 1.11
N GLY A 174 13.98 -7.04 1.00
CA GLY A 174 14.49 -7.83 2.13
C GLY A 174 13.47 -8.75 2.80
N ALA A 175 12.18 -8.60 2.50
CA ALA A 175 11.13 -9.45 3.06
C ALA A 175 10.03 -9.73 2.03
N CYS A 176 9.64 -10.99 1.90
CA CYS A 176 8.58 -11.42 0.99
C CYS A 176 7.71 -12.53 1.59
N PHE A 177 6.57 -12.77 0.98
CA PHE A 177 5.65 -13.84 1.31
C PHE A 177 5.02 -14.35 0.01
N ALA A 178 4.43 -15.54 0.05
CA ALA A 178 3.62 -16.05 -1.04
C ALA A 178 2.17 -16.13 -0.59
N GLU A 179 1.24 -15.77 -1.46
CA GLU A 179 -0.19 -16.00 -1.23
C GLU A 179 -0.82 -16.77 -2.39
N ARG A 180 -1.94 -17.41 -2.14
CA ARG A 180 -2.73 -18.07 -3.20
C ARG A 180 -3.07 -17.05 -4.28
N PHE A 181 -2.73 -17.38 -5.51
CA PHE A 181 -3.15 -16.59 -6.67
C PHE A 181 -4.64 -16.82 -6.91
N ILE A 182 -5.40 -15.76 -6.88
CA ILE A 182 -6.85 -15.79 -7.12
C ILE A 182 -7.11 -15.24 -8.52
N THR A 183 -7.68 -16.08 -9.37
CA THR A 183 -8.13 -15.65 -10.70
C THR A 183 -9.48 -14.95 -10.56
N GLY A 184 -9.65 -13.81 -11.21
CA GLY A 184 -10.92 -13.07 -11.17
C GLY A 184 -10.73 -11.60 -11.48
N ARG A 185 -11.80 -10.84 -11.30
CA ARG A 185 -11.78 -9.37 -11.43
C ARG A 185 -11.11 -8.74 -10.22
N GLU A 186 -10.34 -7.68 -10.45
CA GLU A 186 -9.72 -6.87 -9.42
C GLU A 186 -10.48 -5.54 -9.28
N PHE A 187 -10.72 -5.09 -8.05
CA PHE A 187 -11.45 -3.87 -7.74
C PHE A 187 -10.62 -2.98 -6.82
N ASN A 188 -10.49 -1.71 -7.18
CA ASN A 188 -9.96 -0.67 -6.31
C ASN A 188 -11.12 0.13 -5.71
N LEU A 189 -11.21 0.17 -4.39
CA LEU A 189 -12.23 0.92 -3.67
C LEU A 189 -11.59 2.13 -3.00
N SER A 190 -12.13 3.31 -3.27
CA SER A 190 -11.73 4.54 -2.59
C SER A 190 -12.67 4.83 -1.44
N LEU A 191 -12.11 5.07 -0.26
CA LEU A 191 -12.83 5.40 0.97
C LEU A 191 -12.43 6.79 1.42
N LEU A 192 -13.42 7.62 1.72
CA LEU A 192 -13.21 8.94 2.30
C LEU A 192 -13.88 8.99 3.68
N ALA A 193 -13.15 9.46 4.69
CA ALA A 193 -13.71 9.66 6.02
C ALA A 193 -14.77 10.77 5.99
N GLY A 194 -15.89 10.54 6.65
CA GLY A 194 -16.97 11.51 6.80
C GLY A 194 -17.52 11.49 8.23
N PRO A 195 -18.32 12.49 8.64
CA PRO A 195 -18.86 12.60 9.99
C PRO A 195 -19.78 11.45 10.37
N GLU A 196 -20.48 10.86 9.40
CA GLU A 196 -21.38 9.72 9.57
C GLU A 196 -20.67 8.36 9.34
N GLY A 197 -19.34 8.35 9.25
CA GLY A 197 -18.53 7.19 8.91
C GLY A 197 -17.94 7.27 7.50
N PRO A 198 -17.25 6.20 7.05
CA PRO A 198 -16.59 6.21 5.76
C PRO A 198 -17.60 6.25 4.61
N THR A 199 -17.39 7.17 3.68
CA THR A 199 -18.12 7.23 2.41
C THR A 199 -17.32 6.50 1.32
N PHE A 200 -18.03 5.72 0.51
CA PHE A 200 -17.41 4.99 -0.60
C PHE A 200 -17.40 5.88 -1.84
N GLY A 201 -16.23 6.10 -2.40
CA GLY A 201 -16.10 6.52 -3.79
C GLY A 201 -16.50 5.39 -4.74
N LYS A 202 -16.80 5.70 -6.01
CA LYS A 202 -17.06 4.66 -7.02
C LYS A 202 -15.88 3.69 -7.09
N GLY A 203 -16.14 2.39 -6.93
CA GLY A 203 -15.17 1.34 -7.18
C GLY A 203 -14.78 1.34 -8.67
N ILE A 204 -13.48 1.30 -8.94
CA ILE A 204 -12.94 1.10 -10.29
C ILE A 204 -12.64 -0.38 -10.43
N ALA A 205 -13.35 -1.07 -11.33
CA ALA A 205 -12.97 -2.41 -11.73
C ALA A 205 -11.75 -2.31 -12.64
N CYS A 206 -10.65 -2.94 -12.25
CA CYS A 206 -9.53 -3.19 -13.15
C CYS A 206 -9.75 -4.57 -13.77
N GLU A 207 -10.04 -4.62 -15.05
CA GLU A 207 -9.94 -5.87 -15.80
C GLU A 207 -8.45 -6.14 -15.99
N ALA A 208 -7.94 -7.16 -15.32
CA ALA A 208 -6.60 -7.68 -15.56
C ALA A 208 -6.64 -8.47 -16.88
N GLU A 209 -6.50 -7.78 -17.99
CA GLU A 209 -6.08 -8.43 -19.22
C GLU A 209 -4.65 -8.92 -19.05
N ARG A 210 -4.35 -10.11 -19.55
CA ARG A 210 -3.04 -10.80 -19.40
C ARG A 210 -1.84 -10.07 -20.03
N ASP A 211 -2.08 -8.93 -20.67
CA ASP A 211 -1.06 -8.02 -21.19
C ASP A 211 -1.12 -6.72 -20.38
N CYS A 212 -0.33 -6.68 -19.30
CA CYS A 212 -0.26 -5.55 -18.38
C CYS A 212 0.50 -4.37 -19.01
N ALA A 213 -0.14 -3.68 -19.94
CA ALA A 213 0.07 -2.26 -20.15
C ALA A 213 -0.88 -1.53 -19.21
N LEU A 214 -0.40 -0.55 -18.47
CA LEU A 214 -1.07 0.22 -17.43
C LEU A 214 -2.59 0.41 -17.68
N PRO A 215 -3.46 0.13 -16.71
CA PRO A 215 -4.91 0.22 -16.89
C PRO A 215 -5.32 1.64 -17.28
N LYS A 216 -6.04 1.77 -18.38
CA LYS A 216 -6.65 3.04 -18.78
C LYS A 216 -7.82 3.33 -17.83
N VAL A 217 -7.62 4.25 -16.90
CA VAL A 217 -8.66 4.74 -16.00
C VAL A 217 -9.70 5.51 -16.81
N ARG A 218 -10.89 4.93 -17.00
CA ARG A 218 -12.05 5.67 -17.51
C ARG A 218 -12.89 6.20 -16.35
N TRP A 219 -12.89 7.49 -16.18
CA TRP A 219 -13.82 8.21 -15.30
C TRP A 219 -15.22 8.26 -15.95
N SER A 220 -16.20 7.55 -15.42
CA SER A 220 -17.61 7.76 -15.74
C SER A 220 -18.33 8.35 -14.53
N GLY A 221 -18.66 9.64 -14.63
CA GLY A 221 -19.34 10.36 -13.56
C GLY A 221 -20.83 10.09 -13.51
N HIS A 222 -21.29 9.04 -12.83
CA HIS A 222 -22.69 8.87 -12.42
C HIS A 222 -22.73 8.46 -10.96
N ARG A 223 -23.59 9.12 -10.19
CA ARG A 223 -23.86 8.80 -8.78
C ARG A 223 -25.06 7.85 -8.75
N ASP A 224 -24.83 6.55 -8.54
CA ASP A 224 -25.88 5.62 -8.20
C ASP A 224 -25.87 5.35 -6.69
N PRO A 225 -27.02 5.24 -6.03
CA PRO A 225 -27.08 4.95 -4.60
C PRO A 225 -26.53 3.55 -4.30
N VAL A 226 -25.70 3.46 -3.26
CA VAL A 226 -25.12 2.20 -2.80
C VAL A 226 -26.23 1.29 -2.27
N PRO A 227 -26.34 0.02 -2.71
CA PRO A 227 -27.26 -0.93 -2.10
C PRO A 227 -26.85 -1.15 -0.63
N ARG A 228 -27.81 -1.01 0.29
CA ARG A 228 -27.61 -1.34 1.70
C ARG A 228 -27.44 -2.86 1.81
N CYS A 229 -26.37 -3.30 2.48
CA CYS A 229 -26.31 -4.69 2.91
C CYS A 229 -27.50 -5.00 3.83
N PRO A 230 -28.20 -6.14 3.64
CA PRO A 230 -29.22 -6.56 4.57
C PRO A 230 -28.55 -6.82 5.93
N GLY A 231 -29.20 -6.28 6.99
CA GLY A 231 -28.64 -6.19 8.31
C GLY A 231 -28.34 -7.53 9.00
N HIS A 232 -27.40 -7.42 9.91
CA HIS A 232 -27.35 -8.22 11.14
C HIS A 232 -27.62 -7.31 12.33
#